data_454f304ffa7d0a02e6235aa8465fe40b
#
_entry.id   454f304ffa7d0a02e6235aa8465fe40b
#
_cell.length_a   1.000
_cell.length_b   1.000
_cell.length_c   1.000
_cell.angle_alpha   90.00
_cell.angle_beta   90.00
_cell.angle_gamma   90.00
#
_symmetry.space_group_name_H-M   'P 1'
#
loop_
_entity.id
_entity.type
_entity.pdbx_description
1 polymer ?
#
loop_
_entity_poly.entity_id
_entity_poly.type
_entity_poly.pdbx_seq_one_letter_code
_entity_poly.pdbx_strand_id
1 'polypeptide(L)'
;MEFQGVNLAAIVFVNGQAISGNTRVKQPGVVTHVGSSLPFVVNISKYIKWGEENQIAIKVSNAKNTFFAWPGFGENEGFGQAMGGIVSPVYMHKKDKVHIPFNSYSPLNKWGTYFGTVSATPQEAVVRFQTNVENSSEHTQAVELRTYLQDERGRTVVSFTEQRNVAPGTTHLFDRTETIQNPNLWYPIGCSGTPYLY
;
A
#
# COMPACT_ATOMS: atom_id res chain seq x y z
N MET A 1 3.19 1.27 10.64
CA MET A 1 4.44 0.57 10.23
C MET A 1 4.15 -0.20 8.97
N GLU A 2 5.08 -0.19 8.05
CA GLU A 2 5.05 -0.96 6.80
C GLU A 2 6.12 -2.04 6.85
N PHE A 3 5.73 -3.26 6.55
CA PHE A 3 6.60 -4.41 6.37
C PHE A 3 6.60 -4.78 4.90
N GLN A 4 7.75 -4.77 4.26
CA GLN A 4 7.86 -5.12 2.83
C GLN A 4 7.99 -6.62 2.58
N GLY A 5 8.23 -7.40 3.61
CA GLY A 5 8.20 -8.86 3.54
C GLY A 5 8.54 -9.52 4.85
N VAL A 6 7.64 -10.38 5.31
CA VAL A 6 7.84 -11.26 6.49
C VAL A 6 7.37 -12.65 6.13
N ASN A 7 8.25 -13.61 6.21
CA ASN A 7 7.95 -14.99 5.78
C ASN A 7 7.74 -15.91 7.00
N LEU A 8 6.62 -16.61 7.15
CA LEU A 8 5.35 -16.68 6.44
C LEU A 8 4.27 -15.84 7.13
N ALA A 9 4.40 -15.66 8.44
CA ALA A 9 3.40 -15.07 9.30
C ALA A 9 4.03 -14.26 10.43
N ALA A 10 3.32 -13.24 10.90
CA ALA A 10 3.78 -12.37 11.96
C ALA A 10 2.69 -11.99 12.95
N ILE A 11 3.10 -11.82 14.21
CA ILE A 11 2.36 -11.04 15.20
C ILE A 11 3.21 -9.85 15.59
N VAL A 12 2.67 -8.65 15.41
CA VAL A 12 3.30 -7.41 15.85
C VAL A 12 2.76 -7.04 17.22
N PHE A 13 3.66 -6.76 18.15
CA PHE A 13 3.35 -6.27 19.48
C PHE A 13 3.88 -4.84 19.62
N VAL A 14 3.09 -3.98 20.20
CA VAL A 14 3.50 -2.64 20.60
C VAL A 14 3.16 -2.46 22.09
N ASN A 15 4.18 -2.16 22.90
CA ASN A 15 4.06 -2.02 24.36
C ASN A 15 3.36 -3.22 25.01
N GLY A 16 3.71 -4.43 24.58
CA GLY A 16 3.16 -5.68 25.06
C GLY A 16 1.77 -6.05 24.51
N GLN A 17 1.13 -5.20 23.72
CA GLN A 17 -0.19 -5.47 23.15
C GLN A 17 -0.06 -6.01 21.72
N ALA A 18 -0.65 -7.17 21.47
CA ALA A 18 -0.70 -7.78 20.14
C ALA A 18 -1.69 -7.05 19.22
N ILE A 19 -1.29 -6.79 18.00
CA ILE A 19 -2.10 -6.08 17.01
C ILE A 19 -2.76 -7.08 16.06
N SER A 20 -4.09 -7.06 16.01
CA SER A 20 -4.86 -7.77 14.99
C SER A 20 -4.66 -7.14 13.62
N GLY A 21 -4.28 -7.96 12.66
CA GLY A 21 -4.22 -7.58 11.25
C GLY A 21 -5.49 -7.95 10.49
N ASN A 22 -5.58 -7.46 9.27
CA ASN A 22 -6.60 -7.87 8.32
C ASN A 22 -6.13 -9.12 7.57
N THR A 23 -6.24 -10.28 8.19
CA THR A 23 -5.89 -11.53 7.56
C THR A 23 -7.13 -12.23 7.01
N ARG A 24 -7.03 -12.82 5.83
CA ARG A 24 -8.11 -13.65 5.25
C ARG A 24 -8.22 -15.02 5.94
N VAL A 25 -7.25 -15.36 6.75
CA VAL A 25 -7.18 -16.65 7.43
C VAL A 25 -7.80 -16.52 8.81
N LYS A 26 -8.89 -17.24 9.05
CA LYS A 26 -9.46 -17.36 10.39
C LYS A 26 -8.53 -18.22 11.23
N GLN A 27 -7.87 -17.61 12.19
CA GLN A 27 -6.98 -18.27 13.15
C GLN A 27 -7.49 -18.08 14.58
N PRO A 28 -7.34 -19.05 15.46
CA PRO A 28 -7.53 -18.81 16.87
C PRO A 28 -6.44 -17.87 17.39
N GLY A 29 -6.84 -16.74 17.96
CA GLY A 29 -5.93 -15.75 18.53
C GLY A 29 -5.66 -14.55 17.62
N VAL A 30 -4.76 -13.68 18.09
CA VAL A 30 -4.39 -12.46 17.39
C VAL A 30 -3.26 -12.75 16.41
N VAL A 31 -3.50 -12.52 15.13
CA VAL A 31 -2.51 -12.62 14.07
C VAL A 31 -2.49 -11.30 13.31
N THR A 32 -1.30 -10.73 13.09
CA THR A 32 -1.17 -9.47 12.36
C THR A 32 -1.12 -9.70 10.86
N HIS A 33 -0.33 -10.68 10.42
CA HIS A 33 -0.13 -10.99 9.00
C HIS A 33 0.08 -12.47 8.77
N VAL A 34 -0.52 -12.97 7.68
CA VAL A 34 -0.22 -14.27 7.07
C VAL A 34 -0.23 -14.06 5.56
N GLY A 35 0.84 -14.36 4.87
CA GLY A 35 0.86 -14.13 3.43
C GLY A 35 2.24 -14.22 2.78
N SER A 36 3.09 -15.09 3.29
CA SER A 36 4.45 -15.22 2.73
C SER A 36 5.19 -13.86 2.72
N SER A 37 5.97 -13.58 1.70
CA SER A 37 6.75 -12.34 1.59
C SER A 37 5.95 -11.13 1.09
N LEU A 38 4.61 -11.17 1.14
CA LEU A 38 3.78 -10.04 0.72
C LEU A 38 3.91 -8.87 1.70
N PRO A 39 3.98 -7.63 1.20
CA PRO A 39 4.01 -6.46 2.06
C PRO A 39 2.67 -6.26 2.78
N PHE A 40 2.73 -5.69 3.98
CA PHE A 40 1.56 -5.33 4.76
C PHE A 40 1.81 -4.07 5.62
N VAL A 41 0.74 -3.43 6.04
CA VAL A 41 0.78 -2.24 6.88
C VAL A 41 -0.01 -2.46 8.16
N VAL A 42 0.52 -1.96 9.26
CA VAL A 42 -0.11 -2.00 10.58
C VAL A 42 -0.24 -0.59 11.11
N ASN A 43 -1.46 -0.18 11.46
CA ASN A 43 -1.66 1.08 12.17
C ASN A 43 -1.40 0.88 13.67
N ILE A 44 -0.32 1.50 14.15
CA ILE A 44 0.12 1.41 15.54
C ILE A 44 -0.25 2.63 16.37
N SER A 45 -0.91 3.64 15.79
CA SER A 45 -1.13 4.97 16.41
C SER A 45 -1.77 4.90 17.80
N LYS A 46 -2.74 4.00 17.99
CA LYS A 46 -3.44 3.85 19.27
C LYS A 46 -2.66 3.08 20.35
N TYR A 47 -1.54 2.47 19.98
CA TYR A 47 -0.69 1.69 20.90
C TYR A 47 0.57 2.44 21.33
N ILE A 48 0.88 3.55 20.60
CA ILE A 48 2.06 4.38 20.85
C ILE A 48 1.80 5.33 22.01
N LYS A 49 2.78 5.42 22.92
CA LYS A 49 2.89 6.44 23.96
C LYS A 49 3.69 7.59 23.37
N TRP A 50 2.99 8.69 23.07
CA TRP A 50 3.60 9.84 22.43
C TRP A 50 4.52 10.59 23.40
N GLY A 51 5.75 10.88 22.94
CA GLY A 51 6.77 11.54 23.76
C GLY A 51 7.54 10.62 24.72
N GLU A 52 7.27 9.31 24.67
CA GLU A 52 7.92 8.31 25.51
C GLU A 52 8.63 7.24 24.66
N GLU A 53 9.42 6.42 25.32
CA GLU A 53 9.99 5.22 24.74
C GLU A 53 8.89 4.17 24.50
N ASN A 54 8.95 3.52 23.33
CA ASN A 54 7.99 2.50 22.91
C ASN A 54 8.71 1.22 22.51
N GLN A 55 8.24 0.09 23.03
CA GLN A 55 8.76 -1.21 22.70
C GLN A 55 7.96 -1.83 21.55
N ILE A 56 8.65 -2.28 20.49
CA ILE A 56 8.07 -3.03 19.40
C ILE A 56 8.72 -4.41 19.38
N ALA A 57 7.89 -5.46 19.42
CA ALA A 57 8.31 -6.84 19.27
C ALA A 57 7.54 -7.51 18.14
N ILE A 58 8.22 -8.37 17.39
CA ILE A 58 7.62 -9.07 16.25
C ILE A 58 7.89 -10.56 16.43
N LYS A 59 6.82 -11.35 16.59
CA LYS A 59 6.91 -12.80 16.56
C LYS A 59 6.71 -13.25 15.12
N VAL A 60 7.69 -13.92 14.56
CA VAL A 60 7.65 -14.46 13.19
C VAL A 60 7.69 -15.98 13.22
N SER A 61 6.95 -16.62 12.34
CA SER A 61 6.99 -18.07 12.15
C SER A 61 6.87 -18.43 10.67
N ASN A 62 7.73 -19.37 10.22
CA ASN A 62 7.65 -20.03 8.93
C ASN A 62 7.28 -21.51 9.07
N ALA A 63 6.96 -21.97 10.28
CA ALA A 63 6.70 -23.37 10.56
C ALA A 63 5.32 -23.83 10.07
N LYS A 64 5.29 -25.00 9.45
CA LYS A 64 4.08 -25.76 9.13
C LYS A 64 3.45 -26.23 10.45
N ASN A 65 2.16 -26.01 10.65
CA ASN A 65 1.40 -26.52 11.80
C ASN A 65 1.72 -25.94 13.20
N THR A 66 2.56 -24.95 13.33
CA THR A 66 2.62 -24.18 14.55
C THR A 66 1.66 -23.02 14.48
N PHE A 67 1.45 -22.25 15.46
CA PHE A 67 0.62 -21.08 15.69
C PHE A 67 -0.17 -20.46 14.50
N PHE A 68 0.23 -20.75 13.28
CA PHE A 68 -0.37 -20.33 12.02
C PHE A 68 -0.62 -21.57 11.17
N ALA A 69 -1.75 -22.25 11.38
CA ALA A 69 -2.14 -23.35 10.52
C ALA A 69 -2.49 -22.85 9.11
N TRP A 70 -1.51 -22.81 8.23
CA TRP A 70 -1.74 -22.59 6.80
C TRP A 70 -1.73 -23.93 6.08
N PRO A 71 -2.87 -24.43 5.59
CA PRO A 71 -2.86 -25.61 4.76
C PRO A 71 -2.25 -25.25 3.40
N GLY A 72 -1.13 -25.85 3.05
CA GLY A 72 -0.58 -25.80 1.70
C GLY A 72 0.79 -25.16 1.51
N PHE A 73 1.38 -24.51 2.50
CA PHE A 73 2.75 -24.00 2.42
C PHE A 73 3.57 -24.49 3.61
N GLY A 74 4.17 -25.66 3.45
CA GLY A 74 5.08 -26.19 4.44
C GLY A 74 6.52 -25.73 4.21
N GLU A 75 7.39 -26.07 5.14
CA GLU A 75 8.80 -25.71 5.14
C GLU A 75 9.56 -26.09 3.86
N ASN A 76 8.98 -27.01 3.04
CA ASN A 76 9.59 -27.53 1.84
C ASN A 76 8.70 -27.45 0.58
N GLU A 77 7.56 -26.76 0.65
CA GLU A 77 6.63 -26.65 -0.47
C GLU A 77 6.67 -25.24 -1.04
N GLY A 78 7.49 -25.01 -2.03
CA GLY A 78 7.59 -23.72 -2.72
C GLY A 78 8.96 -23.51 -3.35
N PHE A 79 9.10 -22.42 -4.05
CA PHE A 79 10.35 -22.02 -4.70
C PHE A 79 11.46 -21.80 -3.68
N GLY A 80 12.37 -22.74 -3.55
CA GLY A 80 13.56 -22.65 -2.72
C GLY A 80 13.33 -23.06 -1.27
N GLN A 81 14.38 -22.91 -0.45
CA GLN A 81 14.31 -23.15 0.98
C GLN A 81 13.41 -22.13 1.65
N ALA A 82 12.60 -22.57 2.60
CA ALA A 82 11.76 -21.72 3.41
C ALA A 82 12.62 -20.76 4.26
N MET A 83 12.91 -19.59 3.74
CA MET A 83 13.54 -18.53 4.52
C MET A 83 12.53 -17.98 5.52
N GLY A 84 12.85 -18.07 6.81
CA GLY A 84 12.03 -17.47 7.86
C GLY A 84 12.52 -16.08 8.23
N GLY A 85 11.65 -15.30 8.84
CA GLY A 85 12.02 -14.01 9.38
C GLY A 85 11.51 -12.80 8.61
N ILE A 86 12.06 -11.66 8.95
CA ILE A 86 11.84 -10.40 8.25
C ILE A 86 12.84 -10.37 7.10
N VAL A 87 12.35 -10.56 5.89
CA VAL A 87 13.18 -10.74 4.68
C VAL A 87 13.33 -9.46 3.85
N SER A 88 12.62 -8.40 4.21
CA SER A 88 12.63 -7.11 3.52
C SER A 88 12.53 -5.96 4.53
N PRO A 89 12.85 -4.71 4.14
CA PRO A 89 12.84 -3.57 5.02
C PRO A 89 11.52 -3.34 5.77
N VAL A 90 11.64 -2.76 6.95
CA VAL A 90 10.51 -2.30 7.77
C VAL A 90 10.60 -0.79 7.92
N TYR A 91 9.51 -0.08 7.65
CA TYR A 91 9.44 1.37 7.74
C TYR A 91 8.42 1.82 8.78
N MET A 92 8.76 2.88 9.50
CA MET A 92 7.82 3.61 10.33
C MET A 92 7.42 4.89 9.60
N HIS A 93 6.12 5.08 9.42
CA HIS A 93 5.59 6.28 8.80
C HIS A 93 4.83 7.11 9.82
N LYS A 94 5.14 8.39 9.87
CA LYS A 94 4.37 9.40 10.58
C LYS A 94 3.65 10.25 9.54
N LYS A 95 2.33 10.34 9.65
CA LYS A 95 1.48 11.12 8.75
C LYS A 95 0.59 12.05 9.57
N ASP A 96 0.14 13.13 8.94
CA ASP A 96 -0.88 13.99 9.50
C ASP A 96 -2.25 13.28 9.56
N LYS A 97 -3.19 13.88 10.29
CA LYS A 97 -4.55 13.33 10.40
C LYS A 97 -5.30 13.36 9.06
N VAL A 98 -4.93 14.27 8.16
CA VAL A 98 -5.39 14.28 6.76
C VAL A 98 -4.26 13.81 5.88
N HIS A 99 -4.42 12.71 5.20
CA HIS A 99 -3.34 12.09 4.42
C HIS A 99 -3.85 11.14 3.35
N ILE A 100 -2.98 10.86 2.40
CA ILE A 100 -3.17 9.75 1.47
C ILE A 100 -2.84 8.45 2.22
N PRO A 101 -3.80 7.51 2.39
CA PRO A 101 -3.57 6.26 3.11
C PRO A 101 -2.57 5.37 2.40
N PHE A 102 -1.96 4.44 3.13
CA PHE A 102 -1.09 3.45 2.53
C PHE A 102 -1.87 2.43 1.73
N ASN A 103 -1.27 2.07 0.61
CA ASN A 103 -1.78 1.05 -0.29
C ASN A 103 -0.77 -0.09 -0.48
N SER A 104 -0.06 -0.53 0.50
CA SER A 104 0.91 -1.60 0.29
C SER A 104 0.23 -2.92 0.31
N TYR A 105 -0.71 -3.35 0.30
CA TYR A 105 -1.39 -4.65 0.29
C TYR A 105 -2.87 -4.49 0.58
N SER A 106 -3.62 -4.31 -0.45
CA SER A 106 -5.06 -4.31 -0.28
C SER A 106 -5.73 -5.37 -1.17
N PRO A 107 -6.14 -6.48 -0.59
CA PRO A 107 -7.11 -7.32 -1.25
C PRO A 107 -8.49 -6.64 -1.36
N LEU A 108 -8.67 -5.42 -0.84
CA LEU A 108 -9.96 -4.79 -0.62
C LEU A 108 -10.10 -3.41 -1.28
N ASN A 109 -9.29 -3.10 -2.29
CA ASN A 109 -9.40 -1.87 -3.11
C ASN A 109 -9.27 -0.55 -2.33
N LYS A 110 -8.62 -0.52 -1.18
CA LYS A 110 -8.27 0.73 -0.52
C LYS A 110 -6.92 1.22 -1.02
N TRP A 111 -6.91 1.70 -2.23
CA TRP A 111 -5.74 2.28 -2.88
C TRP A 111 -5.48 3.68 -2.33
N GLY A 112 -4.24 3.97 -1.91
CA GLY A 112 -3.85 5.34 -1.67
C GLY A 112 -3.90 6.13 -2.97
N THR A 113 -3.22 5.62 -3.98
CA THR A 113 -3.22 6.19 -5.34
C THR A 113 -3.29 5.07 -6.37
N TYR A 114 -3.93 5.35 -7.48
CA TYR A 114 -3.96 4.50 -8.67
C TYR A 114 -3.82 5.35 -9.93
N PHE A 115 -3.02 4.88 -10.85
CA PHE A 115 -2.91 5.42 -12.19
C PHE A 115 -3.03 4.28 -13.19
N GLY A 116 -3.86 4.46 -14.21
CA GLY A 116 -4.07 3.42 -15.23
C GLY A 116 -4.48 3.98 -16.57
N THR A 117 -4.08 3.29 -17.62
CA THR A 117 -4.50 3.57 -18.98
C THR A 117 -5.87 2.94 -19.23
N VAL A 118 -6.84 3.75 -19.65
CA VAL A 118 -8.18 3.30 -20.06
C VAL A 118 -8.17 2.88 -21.53
N SER A 119 -7.56 3.71 -22.38
CA SER A 119 -7.33 3.42 -23.80
C SER A 119 -6.10 4.15 -24.29
N ALA A 120 -5.43 3.60 -25.30
CA ALA A 120 -4.29 4.24 -25.93
C ALA A 120 -4.22 3.95 -27.41
N THR A 121 -3.93 5.00 -28.19
CA THR A 121 -3.58 4.98 -29.60
C THR A 121 -2.35 5.88 -29.82
N PRO A 122 -1.72 5.88 -30.98
CA PRO A 122 -0.63 6.83 -31.29
C PRO A 122 -1.09 8.30 -31.21
N GLN A 123 -2.36 8.59 -31.42
CA GLN A 123 -2.92 9.94 -31.47
C GLN A 123 -3.35 10.43 -30.08
N GLU A 124 -3.89 9.55 -29.25
CA GLU A 124 -4.34 9.91 -27.91
C GLU A 124 -4.31 8.73 -26.93
N ALA A 125 -4.16 9.04 -25.66
CA ALA A 125 -4.37 8.10 -24.57
C ALA A 125 -5.31 8.71 -23.52
N VAL A 126 -6.29 7.92 -23.09
CA VAL A 126 -7.14 8.24 -21.94
C VAL A 126 -6.57 7.56 -20.72
N VAL A 127 -6.27 8.37 -19.71
CA VAL A 127 -5.68 7.89 -18.45
C VAL A 127 -6.58 8.24 -17.25
N ARG A 128 -6.61 7.37 -16.25
CA ARG A 128 -7.40 7.54 -15.05
C ARG A 128 -6.51 7.68 -13.82
N PHE A 129 -6.81 8.70 -13.05
CA PHE A 129 -6.16 8.99 -11.77
C PHE A 129 -7.17 8.75 -10.64
N GLN A 130 -6.76 8.00 -9.64
CA GLN A 130 -7.54 7.82 -8.43
C GLN A 130 -6.66 8.06 -7.22
N THR A 131 -7.13 8.87 -6.28
CA THR A 131 -6.42 9.16 -5.02
C THR A 131 -7.41 9.17 -3.87
N ASN A 132 -7.15 8.32 -2.88
CA ASN A 132 -7.88 8.35 -1.62
C ASN A 132 -7.23 9.37 -0.69
N VAL A 133 -8.05 10.18 -0.04
CA VAL A 133 -7.61 11.03 1.07
C VAL A 133 -8.44 10.68 2.30
N GLU A 134 -7.77 10.26 3.35
CA GLU A 134 -8.37 9.95 4.65
C GLU A 134 -8.28 11.17 5.58
N ASN A 135 -9.39 11.47 6.24
CA ASN A 135 -9.44 12.43 7.32
C ASN A 135 -9.73 11.70 8.64
N SER A 136 -8.69 11.45 9.43
CA SER A 136 -8.78 10.86 10.77
C SER A 136 -8.82 11.92 11.89
N SER A 137 -9.11 13.19 11.57
CA SER A 137 -9.36 14.26 12.54
C SER A 137 -10.82 14.26 13.01
N GLU A 138 -11.12 15.09 13.98
CA GLU A 138 -12.47 15.25 14.57
C GLU A 138 -13.33 16.27 13.82
N HIS A 139 -12.77 16.96 12.84
CA HIS A 139 -13.44 18.03 12.10
C HIS A 139 -13.38 17.79 10.60
N THR A 140 -14.40 18.29 9.88
CA THR A 140 -14.36 18.35 8.42
C THR A 140 -13.17 19.19 7.96
N GLN A 141 -12.41 18.66 7.00
CA GLN A 141 -11.22 19.31 6.46
C GLN A 141 -11.43 19.66 4.99
N ALA A 142 -11.10 20.91 4.65
CA ALA A 142 -11.02 21.35 3.26
C ALA A 142 -9.70 20.81 2.66
N VAL A 143 -9.80 19.94 1.68
CA VAL A 143 -8.67 19.29 1.02
C VAL A 143 -8.54 19.83 -0.40
N GLU A 144 -7.34 20.22 -0.76
CA GLU A 144 -6.93 20.50 -2.12
C GLU A 144 -5.96 19.42 -2.58
N LEU A 145 -6.35 18.62 -3.58
CA LEU A 145 -5.52 17.63 -4.21
C LEU A 145 -4.94 18.19 -5.52
N ARG A 146 -3.62 18.25 -5.61
CA ARG A 146 -2.90 18.59 -6.84
C ARG A 146 -2.27 17.35 -7.42
N THR A 147 -2.58 17.07 -8.67
CA THR A 147 -2.07 15.90 -9.39
C THR A 147 -1.23 16.35 -10.58
N TYR A 148 -0.07 15.71 -10.73
CA TYR A 148 0.85 15.93 -11.84
C TYR A 148 1.25 14.60 -12.44
N LEU A 149 1.15 14.48 -13.75
CA LEU A 149 1.81 13.43 -14.53
C LEU A 149 3.03 14.05 -15.21
N GLN A 150 4.18 13.45 -15.00
CA GLN A 150 5.43 13.97 -15.56
C GLN A 150 6.06 12.95 -16.49
N ASP A 151 6.79 13.44 -17.49
CA ASP A 151 7.59 12.60 -18.37
C ASP A 151 8.93 12.20 -17.69
N GLU A 152 9.72 11.38 -18.36
CA GLU A 152 11.05 10.91 -17.91
C GLU A 152 12.04 12.05 -17.59
N ARG A 153 11.79 13.28 -18.08
CA ARG A 153 12.60 14.47 -17.85
C ARG A 153 12.02 15.37 -16.76
N GLY A 154 10.94 14.94 -16.12
CA GLY A 154 10.25 15.71 -15.08
C GLY A 154 9.38 16.85 -15.62
N ARG A 155 9.10 16.90 -16.93
CA ARG A 155 8.20 17.92 -17.51
C ARG A 155 6.76 17.48 -17.29
N THR A 156 5.93 18.39 -16.82
CA THR A 156 4.52 18.14 -16.57
C THR A 156 3.76 17.97 -17.88
N VAL A 157 3.15 16.81 -18.05
CA VAL A 157 2.33 16.45 -19.22
C VAL A 157 0.84 16.68 -18.92
N VAL A 158 0.41 16.35 -17.70
CA VAL A 158 -0.94 16.59 -17.20
C VAL A 158 -0.85 17.21 -15.82
N SER A 159 -1.68 18.20 -15.52
CA SER A 159 -1.86 18.73 -14.17
C SER A 159 -3.28 19.20 -13.95
N PHE A 160 -3.78 18.94 -12.75
CA PHE A 160 -5.09 19.44 -12.32
C PHE A 160 -5.15 19.56 -10.79
N THR A 161 -6.12 20.33 -10.34
CA THR A 161 -6.42 20.54 -8.93
C THR A 161 -7.88 20.26 -8.67
N GLU A 162 -8.16 19.54 -7.58
CA GLU A 162 -9.51 19.27 -7.11
C GLU A 162 -9.63 19.64 -5.65
N GLN A 163 -10.80 20.17 -5.26
CA GLN A 163 -11.08 20.57 -3.89
C GLN A 163 -12.31 19.84 -3.37
N ARG A 164 -12.23 19.32 -2.14
CA ARG A 164 -13.35 18.64 -1.45
C ARG A 164 -13.26 18.87 0.05
N ASN A 165 -14.42 18.93 0.67
CA ASN A 165 -14.56 18.83 2.10
C ASN A 165 -14.65 17.34 2.49
N VAL A 166 -13.72 16.86 3.28
CA VAL A 166 -13.68 15.47 3.75
C VAL A 166 -14.13 15.43 5.19
N ALA A 167 -15.22 14.73 5.47
CA ALA A 167 -15.80 14.61 6.79
C ALA A 167 -14.89 13.84 7.77
N PRO A 168 -15.02 14.06 9.08
CA PRO A 168 -14.22 13.37 10.08
C PRO A 168 -14.42 11.84 10.02
N GLY A 169 -13.33 11.08 10.18
CA GLY A 169 -13.34 9.63 10.17
C GLY A 169 -13.67 9.00 8.82
N THR A 170 -13.66 9.76 7.71
CA THR A 170 -13.99 9.25 6.38
C THR A 170 -12.80 9.29 5.42
N THR A 171 -12.95 8.53 4.33
CA THR A 171 -12.02 8.57 3.20
C THR A 171 -12.79 9.01 1.95
N HIS A 172 -12.27 10.02 1.25
CA HIS A 172 -12.80 10.47 -0.03
C HIS A 172 -11.93 9.96 -1.18
N LEU A 173 -12.56 9.45 -2.23
CA LEU A 173 -11.90 9.07 -3.48
C LEU A 173 -12.02 10.21 -4.49
N PHE A 174 -10.88 10.80 -4.83
CA PHE A 174 -10.76 11.64 -6.03
C PHE A 174 -10.56 10.71 -7.22
N ASP A 175 -11.38 10.85 -8.25
CA ASP A 175 -11.40 9.97 -9.42
C ASP A 175 -11.61 10.80 -10.68
N ARG A 176 -10.60 10.82 -11.55
CA ARG A 176 -10.61 11.66 -12.74
C ARG A 176 -9.92 10.98 -13.91
N THR A 177 -10.44 11.23 -15.11
CA THR A 177 -9.80 10.84 -16.38
C THR A 177 -9.31 12.08 -17.13
N GLU A 178 -8.17 11.95 -17.78
CA GLU A 178 -7.57 12.97 -18.63
C GLU A 178 -7.12 12.35 -19.96
N THR A 179 -7.06 13.19 -20.99
CA THR A 179 -6.59 12.77 -22.31
C THR A 179 -5.22 13.36 -22.59
N ILE A 180 -4.28 12.50 -22.98
CA ILE A 180 -2.94 12.89 -23.42
C ILE A 180 -2.93 12.82 -24.93
N GLN A 181 -2.64 13.94 -25.61
CA GLN A 181 -2.51 13.99 -27.06
C GLN A 181 -1.12 13.56 -27.49
N ASN A 182 -1.02 12.74 -28.54
CA ASN A 182 0.22 12.19 -29.09
C ASN A 182 1.14 11.59 -27.99
N PRO A 183 0.66 10.61 -27.22
CA PRO A 183 1.40 10.03 -26.12
C PRO A 183 2.63 9.26 -26.62
N ASN A 184 3.71 9.27 -25.85
CA ASN A 184 4.77 8.30 -26.05
C ASN A 184 4.31 6.94 -25.53
N LEU A 185 4.09 6.00 -26.43
CA LEU A 185 3.65 4.66 -26.06
C LEU A 185 4.84 3.83 -25.57
N TRP A 186 4.56 2.96 -24.59
CA TRP A 186 5.54 2.01 -24.10
C TRP A 186 5.62 0.81 -25.06
N TYR A 187 6.84 0.42 -25.39
CA TYR A 187 7.13 -0.79 -26.18
C TYR A 187 8.19 -1.64 -25.47
N PRO A 188 8.11 -2.98 -25.55
CA PRO A 188 9.17 -3.85 -25.09
C PRO A 188 10.48 -3.59 -25.85
N ILE A 189 11.60 -3.86 -25.18
CA ILE A 189 12.92 -3.82 -25.84
C ILE A 189 12.94 -4.83 -26.99
N GLY A 190 13.42 -4.40 -28.16
CA GLY A 190 13.45 -5.23 -29.38
C GLY A 190 12.21 -5.17 -30.26
N CYS A 191 11.19 -4.41 -29.88
CA CYS A 191 10.04 -4.09 -30.69
C CYS A 191 10.25 -2.75 -31.47
N SER A 192 9.22 -2.32 -32.22
CA SER A 192 9.27 -1.13 -33.07
C SER A 192 9.38 0.22 -32.36
N GLY A 193 9.46 0.23 -31.06
CA GLY A 193 9.59 1.41 -30.21
C GLY A 193 10.57 1.18 -29.04
N THR A 194 10.60 2.12 -28.11
CA THR A 194 11.41 2.04 -26.88
C THR A 194 10.52 2.04 -25.64
N PRO A 195 10.98 1.44 -24.52
CA PRO A 195 10.30 1.62 -23.24
C PRO A 195 10.23 3.11 -22.90
N TYR A 196 9.04 3.59 -22.55
CA TYR A 196 8.82 4.96 -22.11
C TYR A 196 7.87 4.97 -20.91
N LEU A 197 8.20 5.77 -19.90
CA LEU A 197 7.41 5.92 -18.68
C LEU A 197 7.04 7.39 -18.46
N TYR A 198 5.83 7.58 -17.93
CA TYR A 198 5.37 8.84 -17.38
C TYR A 198 5.45 8.85 -15.88
#